data_2e81aa8aea6bbb4a85709e5979e150e6
#
_entry.id   2e81aa8aea6bbb4a85709e5979e150e6
#
_cell.length_a   1.000
_cell.length_b   1.000
_cell.length_c   1.000
_cell.angle_alpha   90.00
_cell.angle_beta   90.00
_cell.angle_gamma   90.00
#
_symmetry.space_group_name_H-M   'P 1'
#
loop_
_entity.id
_entity.type
_entity.pdbx_description
1 polymer ?
#
loop_
_entity_poly.entity_id
_entity_poly.type
_entity_poly.pdbx_seq_one_letter_code
_entity_poly.pdbx_strand_id
1 'polypeptide(L)'
;VCHALCRTVHGRVACQNDQGKGSMGFFSARVAFVRFRVVQPPPQLFGEEHLQRLAAHAAGRQRVASLDGIEIGWTAGEHVLDTDFQFAKNIVNDALLFDLRVDTDRLPPDLLRAYMAIELLALSRNNPSGFPSLRQRREAKEAARARLEEEAKDGRFRKRKCYPVLWERRSNEIWFASTASLAIDRMTGLLKQTFDITLECMTAGRRAYHLAEPHARTRLVDDSAPSPFVPGITPSSIAWIVDERNRDFLGNEFLLWLWFYTDTQGDTILLADRTELTVFPTHTLTLECPRGQTGLETIRCESPTRLPEARRAVQAGKLPRKLGLVLVRHQEQYELTLHAENLAVSAVRLPPLPEDITDPQQMRQERVTQLRHLVETLDLLYDAFIQRRLVREWEKELYAMQTWLKREERRAA
;
A
#
# COMPACT_ATOMS: atom_id res chain seq x y z
N VAL A 1 3.41 -37.18 16.94
CA VAL A 1 4.33 -36.45 17.86
C VAL A 1 4.31 -34.95 17.50
N CYS A 2 3.16 -34.35 17.16
CA CYS A 2 3.01 -32.90 16.87
C CYS A 2 1.80 -32.29 17.61
N HIS A 3 1.44 -32.82 18.78
CA HIS A 3 0.28 -32.33 19.54
C HIS A 3 0.60 -31.68 20.90
N ALA A 4 1.87 -31.33 21.19
CA ALA A 4 2.29 -30.92 22.53
C ALA A 4 2.89 -29.49 22.64
N LEU A 5 2.79 -28.62 21.62
CA LEU A 5 3.34 -27.25 21.69
C LEU A 5 2.34 -26.12 21.50
N CYS A 6 1.06 -26.39 21.59
CA CYS A 6 -0.01 -25.37 21.43
C CYS A 6 -0.85 -25.15 22.72
N ARG A 7 -0.25 -25.33 23.90
CA ARG A 7 -0.91 -24.95 25.17
C ARG A 7 0.10 -24.30 26.10
N THR A 8 0.30 -23.02 25.97
CA THR A 8 0.64 -22.08 27.05
C THR A 8 1.02 -20.74 26.44
N VAL A 9 0.09 -19.91 26.02
CA VAL A 9 0.14 -18.44 26.10
C VAL A 9 -1.31 -17.93 26.05
N HIS A 10 -2.08 -18.18 27.09
CA HIS A 10 -3.24 -17.37 27.45
C HIS A 10 -2.85 -16.45 28.60
N GLY A 11 -1.87 -15.60 28.34
CA GLY A 11 -1.66 -14.39 29.09
C GLY A 11 -2.48 -13.30 28.42
N ARG A 12 -3.56 -12.83 29.07
CA ARG A 12 -4.21 -11.57 28.74
C ARG A 12 -3.16 -10.47 28.86
N VAL A 13 -2.49 -10.14 27.77
CA VAL A 13 -1.81 -8.85 27.64
C VAL A 13 -2.93 -7.84 27.48
N ALA A 14 -3.22 -7.14 28.55
CA ALA A 14 -4.05 -5.94 28.54
C ALA A 14 -3.47 -5.04 27.44
N CYS A 15 -4.28 -4.72 26.44
CA CYS A 15 -4.01 -3.60 25.54
C CYS A 15 -3.92 -2.36 26.41
N GLN A 16 -2.72 -2.01 26.88
CA GLN A 16 -2.44 -0.67 27.30
C GLN A 16 -2.63 0.21 26.07
N ASN A 17 -3.66 1.05 26.15
CA ASN A 17 -3.85 2.20 25.27
C ASN A 17 -2.55 3.01 25.30
N ASP A 18 -1.72 2.85 24.28
CA ASP A 18 -0.60 3.74 24.00
C ASP A 18 -1.17 5.01 23.33
N GLN A 19 -1.92 5.78 24.14
CA GLN A 19 -2.27 7.16 23.82
C GLN A 19 -1.12 8.03 24.29
N GLY A 20 -0.14 8.23 23.40
CA GLY A 20 0.80 9.29 23.68
C GLY A 20 2.23 9.03 23.30
N LYS A 21 2.48 8.98 22.02
CA LYS A 21 3.63 9.50 21.27
C LYS A 21 3.44 9.01 19.84
N GLY A 22 2.79 9.82 19.03
CA GLY A 22 2.58 9.52 17.61
C GLY A 22 3.92 9.45 16.88
N SER A 23 4.57 8.29 16.92
CA SER A 23 5.55 7.96 15.88
C SER A 23 4.76 7.78 14.61
N MET A 24 4.78 8.78 13.76
CA MET A 24 4.11 8.73 12.47
C MET A 24 4.97 7.97 11.47
N GLY A 25 4.32 7.13 10.67
CA GLY A 25 4.90 6.60 9.46
C GLY A 25 5.74 5.34 9.60
N PHE A 26 6.88 5.34 8.92
CA PHE A 26 7.76 4.18 8.81
C PHE A 26 8.36 3.70 10.13
N PHE A 27 8.34 4.54 11.17
CA PHE A 27 8.79 4.16 12.51
C PHE A 27 7.68 3.57 13.39
N SER A 28 6.44 3.56 12.90
CA SER A 28 5.33 2.92 13.61
C SER A 28 5.41 1.40 13.54
N ALA A 29 4.75 0.71 14.49
CA ALA A 29 4.66 -0.76 14.46
C ALA A 29 3.83 -1.29 13.28
N ARG A 30 3.04 -0.43 12.62
CA ARG A 30 2.22 -0.78 11.47
C ARG A 30 2.49 0.17 10.32
N VAL A 31 2.92 -0.38 9.19
CA VAL A 31 3.26 0.37 7.98
C VAL A 31 2.45 -0.11 6.78
N ALA A 32 2.31 0.77 5.81
CA ALA A 32 1.81 0.44 4.47
C ALA A 32 2.56 1.32 3.48
N PHE A 33 3.01 0.78 2.36
CA PHE A 33 3.68 1.60 1.35
C PHE A 33 3.60 1.01 -0.06
N VAL A 34 3.77 1.91 -1.01
CA VAL A 34 4.01 1.63 -2.44
C VAL A 34 5.43 2.04 -2.76
N ARG A 35 6.06 1.34 -3.69
CA ARG A 35 7.45 1.57 -4.11
C ARG A 35 7.49 2.26 -5.46
N PHE A 36 8.41 3.20 -5.60
CA PHE A 36 8.68 3.92 -6.85
C PHE A 36 10.18 3.91 -7.11
N ARG A 37 10.58 3.61 -8.32
CA ARG A 37 11.95 3.78 -8.78
C ARG A 37 12.17 5.24 -9.19
N VAL A 38 13.30 5.81 -8.80
CA VAL A 38 13.75 7.10 -9.31
C VAL A 38 14.48 6.87 -10.64
N VAL A 39 14.07 7.57 -11.69
CA VAL A 39 14.65 7.40 -13.04
C VAL A 39 16.07 7.97 -13.11
N GLN A 40 16.30 9.09 -12.44
CA GLN A 40 17.62 9.73 -12.36
C GLN A 40 18.58 8.87 -11.52
N PRO A 41 19.90 9.00 -11.76
CA PRO A 41 20.90 8.33 -10.92
C PRO A 41 20.76 8.67 -9.44
N PRO A 42 21.05 7.73 -8.52
CA PRO A 42 21.00 8.00 -7.10
C PRO A 42 22.01 9.10 -6.71
N PRO A 43 21.69 9.93 -5.70
CA PRO A 43 22.64 10.86 -5.16
C PRO A 43 23.83 10.11 -4.54
N GLN A 44 25.02 10.69 -4.59
CA GLN A 44 26.20 10.08 -3.95
C GLN A 44 25.98 9.90 -2.44
N LEU A 45 25.49 10.95 -1.79
CA LEU A 45 25.09 10.96 -0.38
C LEU A 45 23.92 11.92 -0.21
N PHE A 46 23.05 11.64 0.75
CA PHE A 46 22.13 12.66 1.25
C PHE A 46 22.87 13.60 2.20
N GLY A 47 22.65 14.87 2.06
CA GLY A 47 23.31 15.91 2.85
C GLY A 47 22.47 17.16 2.98
N GLU A 48 23.10 18.22 3.47
CA GLU A 48 22.47 19.51 3.75
C GLU A 48 21.72 20.09 2.55
N GLU A 49 22.23 19.91 1.33
CA GLU A 49 21.56 20.35 0.10
C GLU A 49 20.15 19.78 -0.05
N HIS A 50 19.97 18.48 0.28
CA HIS A 50 18.66 17.83 0.21
C HIS A 50 17.71 18.39 1.28
N LEU A 51 18.21 18.66 2.49
CA LEU A 51 17.44 19.26 3.57
C LEU A 51 17.00 20.68 3.23
N GLN A 52 17.89 21.48 2.62
CA GLN A 52 17.57 22.85 2.17
C GLN A 52 16.50 22.85 1.06
N ARG A 53 16.55 21.88 0.12
CA ARG A 53 15.51 21.73 -0.91
C ARG A 53 14.17 21.35 -0.29
N LEU A 54 14.14 20.44 0.68
CA LEU A 54 12.91 20.12 1.45
C LEU A 54 12.40 21.35 2.18
N ALA A 55 13.26 22.09 2.87
CA ALA A 55 12.92 23.30 3.59
C ALA A 55 12.38 24.42 2.68
N ALA A 56 12.88 24.52 1.43
CA ALA A 56 12.37 25.47 0.45
C ALA A 56 10.90 25.17 0.06
N HIS A 57 10.49 23.90 0.10
CA HIS A 57 9.14 23.45 -0.20
C HIS A 57 8.38 22.95 1.05
N ALA A 58 8.77 23.47 2.23
CA ALA A 58 8.13 23.10 3.48
C ALA A 58 6.65 23.52 3.52
N ALA A 59 5.85 22.70 4.16
CA ALA A 59 4.41 22.95 4.30
C ALA A 59 4.12 24.25 5.04
N GLY A 60 3.24 25.07 4.49
CA GLY A 60 2.87 26.39 5.01
C GLY A 60 3.78 27.55 4.60
N ARG A 61 4.89 27.29 3.88
CA ARG A 61 5.77 28.37 3.34
C ARG A 61 5.19 29.05 2.10
N GLN A 62 4.64 28.26 1.20
CA GLN A 62 4.00 28.80 0.00
C GLN A 62 2.47 28.67 0.16
N ARG A 63 1.81 29.77 0.42
CA ARG A 63 0.36 29.87 0.30
C ARG A 63 -0.02 29.98 -1.19
N VAL A 64 0.37 29.04 -1.99
CA VAL A 64 -0.26 28.82 -3.28
C VAL A 64 -1.57 28.10 -2.96
N ALA A 65 -2.60 28.84 -2.64
CA ALA A 65 -3.93 28.30 -2.61
C ALA A 65 -4.18 27.73 -4.01
N SER A 66 -4.14 26.41 -4.13
CA SER A 66 -4.65 25.78 -5.34
C SER A 66 -6.13 26.18 -5.46
N LEU A 67 -6.64 26.30 -6.67
CA LEU A 67 -8.05 26.61 -6.94
C LEU A 67 -9.02 25.69 -6.17
N ASP A 68 -8.51 24.57 -5.67
CA ASP A 68 -9.26 23.53 -4.94
C ASP A 68 -9.15 23.64 -3.40
N GLY A 69 -8.52 24.69 -2.85
CA GLY A 69 -8.34 24.85 -1.39
C GLY A 69 -7.43 23.79 -0.75
N ILE A 70 -6.50 23.20 -1.53
CA ILE A 70 -5.59 22.18 -1.08
C ILE A 70 -4.16 22.73 -1.10
N GLU A 71 -3.52 22.71 0.05
CA GLU A 71 -2.09 23.07 0.19
C GLU A 71 -1.28 21.80 0.42
N ILE A 72 -0.12 21.71 -0.23
CA ILE A 72 0.83 20.61 -0.04
C ILE A 72 2.22 21.16 0.28
N GLY A 73 2.99 20.37 1.00
CA GLY A 73 4.39 20.71 1.31
C GLY A 73 5.05 19.61 2.12
N TRP A 74 6.35 19.74 2.33
CA TRP A 74 7.11 18.77 3.10
C TRP A 74 7.11 19.09 4.59
N THR A 75 7.14 18.05 5.43
CA THR A 75 7.40 18.13 6.87
C THR A 75 8.54 17.18 7.25
N ALA A 76 9.21 17.48 8.36
CA ALA A 76 10.37 16.72 8.80
C ALA A 76 10.02 15.39 9.54
N GLY A 77 8.73 15.14 9.80
CA GLY A 77 8.21 13.81 10.17
C GLY A 77 8.05 13.55 11.67
N GLU A 78 8.39 14.47 12.58
CA GLU A 78 8.12 14.24 14.02
C GLU A 78 6.67 14.51 14.39
N HIS A 79 6.10 15.53 13.80
CA HIS A 79 4.68 15.87 13.94
C HIS A 79 4.18 16.68 12.73
N VAL A 80 2.87 16.81 12.60
CA VAL A 80 2.22 17.44 11.43
C VAL A 80 2.65 18.90 11.13
N LEU A 81 3.22 19.60 12.09
CA LEU A 81 3.69 20.98 11.95
C LEU A 81 5.22 21.09 11.94
N ASP A 82 5.94 19.97 12.01
CA ASP A 82 7.38 19.94 12.02
C ASP A 82 7.94 20.28 10.63
N THR A 83 8.55 21.44 10.49
CA THR A 83 9.22 21.90 9.27
C THR A 83 10.72 22.15 9.47
N ASP A 84 11.26 21.66 10.59
CA ASP A 84 12.67 21.78 10.94
C ASP A 84 13.43 20.52 10.47
N PHE A 85 14.02 20.60 9.28
CA PHE A 85 14.78 19.51 8.68
C PHE A 85 16.20 19.49 9.23
N GLN A 86 16.58 18.38 9.86
CA GLN A 86 17.88 18.19 10.49
C GLN A 86 18.53 16.90 10.03
N PHE A 87 19.87 16.91 9.92
CA PHE A 87 20.65 15.76 9.47
C PHE A 87 20.36 14.51 10.33
N ALA A 88 20.47 14.61 11.64
CA ALA A 88 20.28 13.51 12.57
C ALA A 88 18.83 12.93 12.55
N LYS A 89 17.86 13.76 12.18
CA LYS A 89 16.44 13.37 12.14
C LYS A 89 16.01 12.77 10.81
N ASN A 90 16.44 13.38 9.71
CA ASN A 90 15.94 13.09 8.38
C ASN A 90 16.86 12.18 7.56
N ILE A 91 18.12 12.00 7.92
CA ILE A 91 19.06 11.11 7.24
C ILE A 91 19.43 9.97 8.16
N VAL A 92 18.93 8.77 7.84
CA VAL A 92 19.08 7.57 8.67
C VAL A 92 19.58 6.43 7.79
N ASN A 93 20.77 5.88 8.10
CA ASN A 93 21.34 4.73 7.38
C ASN A 93 21.30 4.89 5.84
N ASP A 94 21.73 6.02 5.30
CA ASP A 94 21.70 6.31 3.85
C ASP A 94 20.27 6.44 3.26
N ALA A 95 19.25 6.59 4.06
CA ALA A 95 17.91 6.91 3.61
C ALA A 95 17.53 8.33 4.02
N LEU A 96 16.79 9.05 3.17
CA LEU A 96 16.21 10.34 3.46
C LEU A 96 14.73 10.17 3.82
N LEU A 97 14.35 10.59 5.03
CA LEU A 97 13.00 10.47 5.57
C LEU A 97 12.37 11.84 5.76
N PHE A 98 11.14 11.97 5.31
CA PHE A 98 10.33 13.18 5.41
C PHE A 98 8.86 12.82 5.14
N ASP A 99 7.93 13.76 5.33
CA ASP A 99 6.52 13.50 5.09
C ASP A 99 5.93 14.48 4.07
N LEU A 100 5.03 13.99 3.22
CA LEU A 100 4.12 14.83 2.45
C LEU A 100 2.98 15.26 3.35
N ARG A 101 2.86 16.55 3.66
CA ARG A 101 1.67 17.11 4.30
C ARG A 101 0.69 17.62 3.25
N VAL A 102 -0.55 17.22 3.42
CA VAL A 102 -1.69 17.69 2.61
C VAL A 102 -2.69 18.37 3.54
N ASP A 103 -2.87 19.66 3.32
CA ASP A 103 -3.86 20.48 4.04
C ASP A 103 -5.10 20.64 3.15
N THR A 104 -6.26 20.31 3.68
CA THR A 104 -7.54 20.42 2.97
C THR A 104 -8.52 21.19 3.82
N ASP A 105 -9.10 22.24 3.24
CA ASP A 105 -10.22 22.96 3.84
C ASP A 105 -11.50 22.23 3.46
N ARG A 106 -12.02 21.44 4.40
CA ARG A 106 -13.24 20.66 4.17
C ARG A 106 -14.36 21.15 5.06
N LEU A 107 -15.34 21.80 4.43
CA LEU A 107 -16.54 22.26 5.14
C LEU A 107 -17.27 21.05 5.76
N PRO A 108 -17.59 21.10 7.07
CA PRO A 108 -18.30 20.02 7.72
C PRO A 108 -19.74 19.86 7.17
N PRO A 109 -20.10 18.68 6.66
CA PRO A 109 -21.42 18.47 6.05
C PRO A 109 -22.58 18.62 7.06
N ASP A 110 -22.30 18.37 8.34
CA ASP A 110 -23.30 18.50 9.42
C ASP A 110 -23.62 19.95 9.70
N LEU A 111 -22.60 20.83 9.74
CA LEU A 111 -22.80 22.28 9.88
C LEU A 111 -23.49 22.86 8.64
N LEU A 112 -23.13 22.39 7.44
CA LEU A 112 -23.82 22.81 6.22
C LEU A 112 -25.30 22.45 6.27
N ARG A 113 -25.65 21.26 6.73
CA ARG A 113 -27.05 20.85 6.91
C ARG A 113 -27.78 21.69 7.98
N ALA A 114 -27.09 21.96 9.09
CA ALA A 114 -27.67 22.80 10.16
C ALA A 114 -27.94 24.23 9.69
N TYR A 115 -26.98 24.90 9.03
CA TYR A 115 -27.18 26.23 8.49
C TYR A 115 -28.24 26.25 7.38
N MET A 116 -28.24 25.25 6.50
CA MET A 116 -29.28 25.11 5.49
C MET A 116 -30.69 24.96 6.11
N ALA A 117 -30.81 24.21 7.22
CA ALA A 117 -32.08 24.07 7.93
C ALA A 117 -32.54 25.39 8.57
N ILE A 118 -31.63 26.18 9.14
CA ILE A 118 -31.91 27.51 9.69
C ILE A 118 -32.39 28.46 8.60
N GLU A 119 -31.71 28.54 7.47
CA GLU A 119 -32.06 29.38 6.34
C GLU A 119 -33.42 28.97 5.71
N LEU A 120 -33.66 27.66 5.57
CA LEU A 120 -34.93 27.14 5.09
C LEU A 120 -36.09 27.51 6.00
N LEU A 121 -35.90 27.41 7.31
CA LEU A 121 -36.91 27.81 8.28
C LEU A 121 -37.24 29.32 8.16
N ALA A 122 -36.22 30.15 8.01
CA ALA A 122 -36.40 31.59 7.83
C ALA A 122 -37.17 31.92 6.54
N LEU A 123 -36.80 31.32 5.41
CA LEU A 123 -37.41 31.54 4.11
C LEU A 123 -38.84 30.97 4.00
N SER A 124 -39.14 29.87 4.71
CA SER A 124 -40.49 29.25 4.64
C SER A 124 -41.54 29.93 5.49
N ARG A 125 -41.16 30.78 6.48
CA ARG A 125 -42.10 31.47 7.35
C ARG A 125 -43.15 32.32 6.62
N ASN A 126 -42.78 32.85 5.48
CA ASN A 126 -43.66 33.73 4.66
C ASN A 126 -44.38 32.98 3.55
N ASN A 127 -44.26 31.66 3.46
CA ASN A 127 -44.92 30.88 2.44
C ASN A 127 -46.35 30.48 2.89
N PRO A 128 -47.39 30.68 2.06
CA PRO A 128 -48.75 30.26 2.39
C PRO A 128 -48.88 28.73 2.62
N SER A 129 -48.02 27.95 1.98
CA SER A 129 -47.98 26.48 2.11
C SER A 129 -47.19 25.97 3.33
N GLY A 130 -46.42 26.84 4.01
CA GLY A 130 -45.52 26.45 5.08
C GLY A 130 -44.30 25.65 4.64
N PHE A 131 -44.17 25.33 3.33
CA PHE A 131 -43.06 24.55 2.79
C PHE A 131 -42.15 25.40 1.89
N PRO A 132 -40.83 25.19 1.91
CA PRO A 132 -39.90 25.92 1.07
C PRO A 132 -39.98 25.45 -0.39
N SER A 133 -40.02 26.41 -1.32
CA SER A 133 -39.98 26.19 -2.76
C SER A 133 -38.58 25.65 -3.20
N LEU A 134 -38.50 25.11 -4.41
CA LEU A 134 -37.23 24.66 -4.98
C LEU A 134 -36.21 25.81 -5.10
N ARG A 135 -36.65 27.02 -5.41
CA ARG A 135 -35.83 28.22 -5.45
C ARG A 135 -35.26 28.54 -4.06
N GLN A 136 -36.13 28.59 -3.04
CA GLN A 136 -35.71 28.85 -1.65
C GLN A 136 -34.72 27.78 -1.10
N ARG A 137 -34.86 26.51 -1.52
CA ARG A 137 -33.89 25.46 -1.16
C ARG A 137 -32.50 25.71 -1.75
N ARG A 138 -32.42 26.25 -2.97
CA ARG A 138 -31.15 26.65 -3.59
C ARG A 138 -30.54 27.86 -2.88
N GLU A 139 -31.36 28.90 -2.65
CA GLU A 139 -30.93 30.09 -1.91
C GLU A 139 -30.41 29.75 -0.51
N ALA A 140 -31.13 28.91 0.24
CA ALA A 140 -30.69 28.44 1.57
C ALA A 140 -29.38 27.67 1.52
N LYS A 141 -29.18 26.82 0.50
CA LYS A 141 -27.92 26.07 0.33
C LYS A 141 -26.75 27.00 0.01
N GLU A 142 -26.96 27.98 -0.83
CA GLU A 142 -25.95 28.98 -1.21
C GLU A 142 -25.60 29.87 -0.02
N ALA A 143 -26.57 30.36 0.74
CA ALA A 143 -26.36 31.17 1.94
C ALA A 143 -25.62 30.38 3.04
N ALA A 144 -26.06 29.15 3.29
CA ALA A 144 -25.39 28.25 4.24
C ALA A 144 -23.93 27.94 3.87
N ARG A 145 -23.66 27.76 2.58
CA ARG A 145 -22.31 27.52 2.06
C ARG A 145 -21.45 28.78 2.19
N ALA A 146 -21.95 29.95 1.79
CA ALA A 146 -21.24 31.21 1.91
C ALA A 146 -20.86 31.51 3.37
N ARG A 147 -21.76 31.24 4.32
CA ARG A 147 -21.51 31.40 5.74
C ARG A 147 -20.40 30.48 6.22
N LEU A 148 -20.40 29.20 5.85
CA LEU A 148 -19.36 28.26 6.20
C LEU A 148 -18.00 28.59 5.55
N GLU A 149 -17.99 29.07 4.32
CA GLU A 149 -16.81 29.54 3.63
C GLU A 149 -16.19 30.76 4.33
N GLU A 150 -17.01 31.68 4.84
CA GLU A 150 -16.54 32.79 5.66
C GLU A 150 -15.92 32.32 6.98
N GLU A 151 -16.61 31.39 7.67
CA GLU A 151 -16.06 30.78 8.89
C GLU A 151 -14.79 29.95 8.65
N ALA A 152 -14.62 29.39 7.45
CA ALA A 152 -13.44 28.61 7.09
C ALA A 152 -12.19 29.46 6.90
N LYS A 153 -12.31 30.79 6.69
CA LYS A 153 -11.16 31.69 6.44
C LYS A 153 -10.16 31.70 7.59
N ASP A 154 -10.59 31.45 8.82
CA ASP A 154 -9.70 31.37 9.97
C ASP A 154 -8.98 29.99 10.10
N GLY A 155 -9.25 29.06 9.17
CA GLY A 155 -8.62 27.74 9.13
C GLY A 155 -9.21 26.72 10.12
N ARG A 156 -10.33 27.00 10.80
CA ARG A 156 -10.95 26.08 11.79
C ARG A 156 -11.37 24.74 11.22
N PHE A 157 -11.61 24.66 9.91
CA PHE A 157 -11.99 23.42 9.23
C PHE A 157 -10.83 22.76 8.48
N ARG A 158 -9.61 23.27 8.62
CA ARG A 158 -8.42 22.75 7.97
C ARG A 158 -8.03 21.41 8.56
N LYS A 159 -8.07 20.38 7.73
CA LYS A 159 -7.55 19.04 8.05
C LYS A 159 -6.17 18.88 7.47
N ARG A 160 -5.23 18.49 8.33
CA ARG A 160 -3.85 18.20 7.97
C ARG A 160 -3.62 16.69 8.00
N LYS A 161 -3.05 16.16 6.95
CA LYS A 161 -2.67 14.75 6.87
C LYS A 161 -1.26 14.63 6.37
N CYS A 162 -0.43 13.87 7.08
CA CYS A 162 0.92 13.53 6.68
C CYS A 162 0.97 12.13 6.09
N TYR A 163 1.81 11.96 5.08
CA TYR A 163 2.11 10.70 4.43
C TYR A 163 3.63 10.54 4.39
N PRO A 164 4.18 9.60 5.14
CA PRO A 164 5.61 9.36 5.17
C PRO A 164 6.20 8.97 3.83
N VAL A 165 7.39 9.51 3.57
CA VAL A 165 8.23 9.25 2.41
C VAL A 165 9.59 8.80 2.89
N LEU A 166 10.08 7.70 2.37
CA LEU A 166 11.44 7.23 2.58
C LEU A 166 12.12 7.11 1.22
N TRP A 167 13.17 7.88 0.98
CA TRP A 167 14.00 7.74 -0.21
C TRP A 167 15.22 6.88 0.12
N GLU A 168 15.19 5.63 -0.36
CA GLU A 168 16.26 4.67 -0.18
C GLU A 168 17.34 4.87 -1.24
N ARG A 169 18.55 5.25 -0.82
CA ARG A 169 19.64 5.55 -1.74
C ARG A 169 20.18 4.31 -2.47
N ARG A 170 20.30 3.17 -1.78
CA ARG A 170 20.95 1.97 -2.31
C ARG A 170 20.19 1.37 -3.49
N SER A 171 18.90 1.26 -3.37
CA SER A 171 18.02 0.78 -4.44
C SER A 171 17.53 1.89 -5.37
N ASN A 172 17.78 3.16 -5.00
CA ASN A 172 17.25 4.34 -5.67
C ASN A 172 15.73 4.32 -5.79
N GLU A 173 15.09 3.94 -4.71
CA GLU A 173 13.64 3.84 -4.62
C GLU A 173 13.06 4.82 -3.61
N ILE A 174 11.85 5.27 -3.88
CA ILE A 174 11.03 6.01 -2.93
C ILE A 174 9.91 5.07 -2.45
N TRP A 175 9.81 4.91 -1.14
CA TRP A 175 8.72 4.21 -0.49
C TRP A 175 7.75 5.24 0.07
N PHE A 176 6.51 5.16 -0.37
CA PHE A 176 5.47 6.13 -0.01
C PHE A 176 4.36 5.47 0.79
N ALA A 177 4.09 5.96 1.99
CA ALA A 177 3.16 5.36 2.93
C ALA A 177 1.67 5.62 2.59
N SER A 178 1.31 5.49 1.32
CA SER A 178 -0.08 5.58 0.85
C SER A 178 -0.28 4.85 -0.47
N THR A 179 -1.43 4.21 -0.62
CA THR A 179 -1.88 3.60 -1.88
C THR A 179 -2.93 4.46 -2.61
N ALA A 180 -3.28 5.62 -2.06
CA ALA A 180 -4.28 6.51 -2.66
C ALA A 180 -3.68 7.25 -3.87
N SER A 181 -4.29 7.12 -5.06
CA SER A 181 -3.81 7.74 -6.30
C SER A 181 -3.58 9.24 -6.17
N LEU A 182 -4.53 9.96 -5.60
CA LEU A 182 -4.43 11.41 -5.43
C LEU A 182 -3.26 11.83 -4.51
N ALA A 183 -2.91 11.04 -3.49
CA ALA A 183 -1.75 11.30 -2.65
C ALA A 183 -0.45 11.00 -3.40
N ILE A 184 -0.44 9.95 -4.22
CA ILE A 184 0.68 9.58 -5.09
C ILE A 184 0.95 10.69 -6.11
N ASP A 185 -0.08 11.20 -6.80
CA ASP A 185 0.05 12.26 -7.79
C ASP A 185 0.63 13.54 -7.16
N ARG A 186 0.16 13.90 -5.97
CA ARG A 186 0.68 15.07 -5.22
C ARG A 186 2.13 14.88 -4.81
N MET A 187 2.46 13.71 -4.28
CA MET A 187 3.84 13.37 -3.91
C MET A 187 4.78 13.44 -5.12
N THR A 188 4.38 12.82 -6.23
CA THR A 188 5.17 12.82 -7.47
C THR A 188 5.37 14.22 -8.02
N GLY A 189 4.32 15.04 -8.05
CA GLY A 189 4.40 16.43 -8.50
C GLY A 189 5.31 17.28 -7.63
N LEU A 190 5.21 17.14 -6.30
CA LEU A 190 6.03 17.93 -5.39
C LEU A 190 7.50 17.45 -5.38
N LEU A 191 7.78 16.16 -5.53
CA LEU A 191 9.14 15.63 -5.71
C LEU A 191 9.79 16.14 -7.00
N LYS A 192 9.02 16.22 -8.10
CA LYS A 192 9.49 16.81 -9.34
C LYS A 192 9.87 18.29 -9.17
N GLN A 193 9.07 19.04 -8.42
CA GLN A 193 9.36 20.45 -8.13
C GLN A 193 10.57 20.63 -7.21
N THR A 194 10.72 19.74 -6.20
CA THR A 194 11.76 19.88 -5.17
C THR A 194 13.12 19.38 -5.64
N PHE A 195 13.16 18.23 -6.31
CA PHE A 195 14.40 17.52 -6.64
C PHE A 195 14.64 17.35 -8.14
N ASP A 196 13.67 17.72 -8.98
CA ASP A 196 13.66 17.48 -10.43
C ASP A 196 13.79 15.99 -10.81
N ILE A 197 13.23 15.13 -10.00
CA ILE A 197 13.23 13.68 -10.23
C ILE A 197 11.92 13.20 -10.86
N THR A 198 12.02 12.10 -11.60
CA THR A 198 10.88 11.39 -12.20
C THR A 198 10.74 10.04 -11.53
N LEU A 199 9.51 9.67 -11.21
CA LEU A 199 9.20 8.42 -10.54
C LEU A 199 8.49 7.44 -11.48
N GLU A 200 8.86 6.18 -11.40
CA GLU A 200 8.14 5.07 -11.99
C GLU A 200 7.58 4.17 -10.88
N CYS A 201 6.26 3.93 -10.90
CA CYS A 201 5.67 2.99 -9.96
C CYS A 201 6.27 1.59 -10.17
N MET A 202 6.72 0.93 -9.11
CA MET A 202 7.28 -0.42 -9.16
C MET A 202 6.14 -1.44 -9.19
N THR A 203 5.56 -1.63 -10.37
CA THR A 203 4.51 -2.65 -10.57
C THR A 203 5.10 -4.05 -10.71
N ALA A 204 4.24 -5.08 -10.65
CA ALA A 204 4.66 -6.47 -10.78
C ALA A 204 5.38 -6.73 -12.11
N GLY A 205 4.84 -6.23 -13.22
CA GLY A 205 5.47 -6.40 -14.52
C GLY A 205 6.79 -5.66 -14.65
N ARG A 206 6.89 -4.41 -14.15
CA ARG A 206 8.15 -3.67 -14.12
C ARG A 206 9.20 -4.34 -13.23
N ARG A 207 8.77 -4.87 -12.08
CA ARG A 207 9.69 -5.64 -11.23
C ARG A 207 10.18 -6.90 -11.92
N ALA A 208 9.30 -7.63 -12.61
CA ALA A 208 9.69 -8.78 -13.41
C ALA A 208 10.71 -8.40 -14.51
N TYR A 209 10.52 -7.27 -15.16
CA TYR A 209 11.47 -6.76 -16.17
C TYR A 209 12.84 -6.49 -15.54
N HIS A 210 12.91 -5.78 -14.41
CA HIS A 210 14.17 -5.51 -13.73
C HIS A 210 14.89 -6.78 -13.22
N LEU A 211 14.13 -7.79 -12.78
CA LEU A 211 14.70 -9.08 -12.37
C LEU A 211 15.22 -9.88 -13.58
N ALA A 212 14.58 -9.75 -14.74
CA ALA A 212 14.98 -10.43 -15.96
C ALA A 212 16.17 -9.76 -16.68
N GLU A 213 16.36 -8.46 -16.49
CA GLU A 213 17.39 -7.66 -17.18
C GLU A 213 18.83 -8.17 -16.96
N PRO A 214 19.31 -8.47 -15.75
CA PRO A 214 20.66 -8.98 -15.52
C PRO A 214 20.93 -10.34 -16.21
N HIS A 215 19.86 -11.08 -16.51
CA HIS A 215 19.92 -12.40 -17.16
C HIS A 215 19.66 -12.33 -18.67
N ALA A 216 19.55 -11.15 -19.28
CA ALA A 216 19.16 -10.92 -20.66
C ALA A 216 17.85 -11.63 -21.08
N ARG A 217 16.88 -11.70 -20.15
CA ARG A 217 15.58 -12.39 -20.32
C ARG A 217 14.38 -11.44 -20.40
N THR A 218 14.59 -10.15 -20.60
CA THR A 218 13.51 -9.14 -20.65
C THR A 218 12.48 -9.46 -21.74
N ARG A 219 12.92 -10.00 -22.89
CA ARG A 219 12.03 -10.42 -23.96
C ARG A 219 11.02 -11.48 -23.51
N LEU A 220 11.39 -12.38 -22.59
CA LEU A 220 10.47 -13.39 -22.05
C LEU A 220 9.35 -12.75 -21.20
N VAL A 221 9.63 -11.61 -20.58
CA VAL A 221 8.61 -10.83 -19.88
C VAL A 221 7.67 -10.17 -20.89
N ASP A 222 8.23 -9.56 -21.95
CA ASP A 222 7.45 -8.89 -23.00
C ASP A 222 6.55 -9.87 -23.76
N ASP A 223 7.04 -11.08 -24.02
CA ASP A 223 6.31 -12.14 -24.73
C ASP A 223 5.32 -12.89 -23.80
N SER A 224 5.32 -12.63 -22.49
CA SER A 224 4.43 -13.31 -21.55
C SER A 224 2.98 -12.90 -21.73
N ALA A 225 2.08 -13.88 -21.63
CA ALA A 225 0.63 -13.69 -21.66
C ALA A 225 -0.01 -14.29 -20.39
N PRO A 226 -1.20 -13.83 -19.98
CA PRO A 226 -1.91 -14.39 -18.83
C PRO A 226 -2.13 -15.90 -18.94
N SER A 227 -1.82 -16.64 -17.88
CA SER A 227 -1.95 -18.11 -17.84
C SER A 227 -3.39 -18.55 -17.73
N PRO A 228 -3.83 -19.58 -18.48
CA PRO A 228 -5.17 -20.14 -18.39
C PRO A 228 -5.28 -21.12 -17.20
N PHE A 229 -5.40 -20.63 -15.98
CA PHE A 229 -5.51 -21.49 -14.79
C PHE A 229 -6.76 -22.35 -14.78
N VAL A 230 -7.85 -21.87 -15.37
CA VAL A 230 -9.09 -22.64 -15.53
C VAL A 230 -9.27 -22.95 -17.00
N PRO A 231 -9.40 -24.24 -17.39
CA PRO A 231 -9.61 -24.62 -18.80
C PRO A 231 -10.84 -23.93 -19.40
N GLY A 232 -10.68 -23.36 -20.60
CA GLY A 232 -11.75 -22.61 -21.28
C GLY A 232 -11.94 -21.17 -20.79
N ILE A 233 -11.20 -20.73 -19.76
CA ILE A 233 -11.19 -19.35 -19.29
C ILE A 233 -9.77 -18.79 -19.46
N THR A 234 -9.49 -18.23 -20.63
CA THR A 234 -8.28 -17.46 -20.83
C THR A 234 -8.65 -15.98 -20.80
N PRO A 235 -8.16 -15.21 -19.84
CA PRO A 235 -8.39 -13.78 -19.85
C PRO A 235 -7.63 -13.17 -21.01
N SER A 236 -8.35 -12.69 -22.03
CA SER A 236 -7.75 -11.90 -23.13
C SER A 236 -7.39 -10.48 -22.65
N SER A 237 -8.08 -9.99 -21.63
CA SER A 237 -7.80 -8.74 -20.93
C SER A 237 -8.20 -8.87 -19.48
N ILE A 238 -7.56 -8.09 -18.62
CA ILE A 238 -7.86 -8.05 -17.17
C ILE A 238 -8.38 -6.65 -16.87
N ALA A 239 -9.65 -6.56 -16.44
CA ALA A 239 -10.40 -5.31 -16.32
C ALA A 239 -9.75 -4.22 -15.46
N TRP A 240 -8.92 -4.59 -14.49
CA TRP A 240 -8.23 -3.63 -13.62
C TRP A 240 -6.80 -3.30 -14.06
N ILE A 241 -6.28 -3.92 -15.12
CA ILE A 241 -4.97 -3.60 -15.69
C ILE A 241 -5.20 -2.58 -16.80
N VAL A 242 -4.79 -1.33 -16.53
CA VAL A 242 -5.00 -0.21 -17.46
C VAL A 242 -4.05 -0.28 -18.66
N ASP A 243 -2.81 -0.72 -18.43
CA ASP A 243 -1.80 -0.87 -19.49
C ASP A 243 -1.31 -2.32 -19.54
N GLU A 244 -1.82 -3.07 -20.51
CA GLU A 244 -1.47 -4.48 -20.72
C GLU A 244 0.03 -4.68 -21.05
N ARG A 245 0.71 -3.65 -21.53
CA ARG A 245 2.15 -3.69 -21.83
C ARG A 245 2.99 -3.82 -20.56
N ASN A 246 2.50 -3.38 -19.44
CA ASN A 246 3.22 -3.46 -18.14
C ASN A 246 3.30 -4.88 -17.57
N ARG A 247 2.51 -5.86 -18.08
CA ARG A 247 2.51 -7.26 -17.60
C ARG A 247 2.17 -7.40 -16.10
N ASP A 248 1.38 -6.49 -15.57
CA ASP A 248 1.06 -6.44 -14.13
C ASP A 248 0.21 -7.65 -13.64
N PHE A 249 -0.39 -8.41 -14.58
CA PHE A 249 -1.03 -9.69 -14.31
C PHE A 249 -0.10 -10.72 -13.67
N LEU A 250 1.23 -10.57 -13.86
CA LEU A 250 2.22 -11.44 -13.21
C LEU A 250 2.11 -11.39 -11.68
N GLY A 251 1.67 -10.29 -11.11
CA GLY A 251 1.41 -10.21 -9.68
C GLY A 251 0.20 -11.04 -9.23
N ASN A 252 -0.86 -11.11 -10.03
CA ASN A 252 -2.01 -11.96 -9.73
C ASN A 252 -1.62 -13.44 -9.84
N GLU A 253 -0.83 -13.81 -10.85
CA GLU A 253 -0.29 -15.16 -11.02
C GLU A 253 0.65 -15.54 -9.88
N PHE A 254 1.48 -14.59 -9.42
CA PHE A 254 2.36 -14.77 -8.27
C PHE A 254 1.60 -15.13 -6.99
N LEU A 255 0.54 -14.38 -6.67
CA LEU A 255 -0.25 -14.69 -5.48
C LEU A 255 -0.96 -16.03 -5.57
N LEU A 256 -1.44 -16.41 -6.77
CA LEU A 256 -2.06 -17.72 -6.98
C LEU A 256 -1.03 -18.86 -6.92
N TRP A 257 0.15 -18.64 -7.50
CA TRP A 257 1.26 -19.60 -7.42
C TRP A 257 1.72 -19.78 -5.96
N LEU A 258 1.82 -18.70 -5.19
CA LEU A 258 2.21 -18.75 -3.79
C LEU A 258 1.21 -19.55 -2.95
N TRP A 259 -0.10 -19.36 -3.20
CA TRP A 259 -1.13 -20.17 -2.58
C TRP A 259 -1.00 -21.67 -2.97
N PHE A 260 -0.87 -21.95 -4.27
CA PHE A 260 -0.66 -23.32 -4.74
C PHE A 260 0.59 -23.97 -4.11
N TYR A 261 1.70 -23.24 -4.07
CA TYR A 261 2.97 -23.74 -3.52
C TYR A 261 2.82 -24.12 -2.05
N THR A 262 2.30 -23.21 -1.24
CA THR A 262 2.11 -23.43 0.20
C THR A 262 1.09 -24.55 0.52
N ASP A 263 0.13 -24.79 -0.36
CA ASP A 263 -0.87 -25.86 -0.20
C ASP A 263 -0.37 -27.26 -0.63
N THR A 264 0.63 -27.33 -1.52
CA THR A 264 1.04 -28.58 -2.16
C THR A 264 2.49 -28.99 -1.94
N GLN A 265 3.40 -28.05 -1.81
CA GLN A 265 4.84 -28.30 -1.74
C GLN A 265 5.44 -28.01 -0.35
N GLY A 266 4.69 -27.30 0.49
CA GLY A 266 5.11 -26.90 1.84
C GLY A 266 5.23 -25.39 1.96
N ASP A 267 5.52 -24.94 3.16
CA ASP A 267 5.55 -23.56 3.56
C ASP A 267 6.93 -22.89 3.40
N THR A 268 7.96 -23.67 3.01
CA THR A 268 9.34 -23.20 2.91
C THR A 268 9.78 -23.09 1.45
N ILE A 269 10.27 -21.90 1.07
CA ILE A 269 10.79 -21.60 -0.26
C ILE A 269 12.28 -21.28 -0.15
N LEU A 270 13.12 -22.00 -0.95
CA LEU A 270 14.52 -21.67 -1.09
C LEU A 270 14.67 -20.49 -2.03
N LEU A 271 15.26 -19.40 -1.56
CA LEU A 271 15.47 -18.16 -2.30
C LEU A 271 16.78 -18.18 -3.11
N ALA A 272 16.96 -17.21 -4.01
CA ALA A 272 18.14 -17.13 -4.90
C ALA A 272 19.46 -16.93 -4.13
N ASP A 273 19.44 -16.31 -2.97
CA ASP A 273 20.56 -16.12 -2.07
C ASP A 273 20.86 -17.35 -1.16
N ARG A 274 20.17 -18.47 -1.40
CA ARG A 274 20.23 -19.73 -0.65
C ARG A 274 19.70 -19.66 0.78
N THR A 275 18.97 -18.63 1.13
CA THR A 275 18.23 -18.57 2.39
C THR A 275 16.86 -19.23 2.25
N GLU A 276 16.33 -19.71 3.35
CA GLU A 276 14.98 -20.28 3.42
C GLU A 276 14.01 -19.21 3.89
N LEU A 277 12.88 -19.11 3.18
CA LEU A 277 11.78 -18.26 3.55
C LEU A 277 10.54 -19.13 3.84
N THR A 278 10.03 -19.02 5.05
CA THR A 278 8.74 -19.62 5.40
C THR A 278 7.61 -18.66 5.13
N VAL A 279 6.57 -19.15 4.43
CA VAL A 279 5.43 -18.34 3.95
C VAL A 279 4.12 -18.96 4.38
N PHE A 280 3.29 -18.20 5.10
CA PHE A 280 1.95 -18.63 5.49
C PHE A 280 0.90 -17.65 4.95
N PRO A 281 -0.02 -18.08 4.04
CA PRO A 281 -1.20 -17.31 3.69
C PRO A 281 -2.14 -17.17 4.90
N THR A 282 -2.53 -15.93 5.24
CA THR A 282 -3.31 -15.66 6.45
C THR A 282 -4.22 -14.43 6.32
N HIS A 283 -5.18 -14.34 7.21
CA HIS A 283 -6.06 -13.19 7.48
C HIS A 283 -6.91 -12.68 6.33
N THR A 284 -6.38 -12.47 5.14
CA THR A 284 -7.11 -11.81 4.05
C THR A 284 -6.78 -12.42 2.70
N LEU A 285 -7.82 -12.75 1.94
CA LEU A 285 -7.72 -13.08 0.52
C LEU A 285 -8.77 -12.27 -0.23
N THR A 286 -8.35 -11.47 -1.19
CA THR A 286 -9.26 -10.72 -2.08
C THR A 286 -9.13 -11.26 -3.48
N LEU A 287 -10.27 -11.65 -4.06
CA LEU A 287 -10.40 -12.25 -5.39
C LEU A 287 -11.31 -11.39 -6.26
N GLU A 288 -11.00 -11.25 -7.54
CA GLU A 288 -11.81 -10.49 -8.49
C GLU A 288 -11.84 -11.19 -9.85
N CYS A 289 -12.97 -11.04 -10.57
CA CYS A 289 -13.12 -11.63 -11.89
C CYS A 289 -12.41 -10.77 -12.95
N PRO A 290 -11.44 -11.30 -13.72
CA PRO A 290 -10.71 -10.57 -14.75
C PRO A 290 -11.60 -9.92 -15.80
N ARG A 291 -12.79 -10.48 -16.06
CA ARG A 291 -13.75 -9.95 -17.03
C ARG A 291 -14.67 -8.85 -16.48
N GLY A 292 -14.55 -8.50 -15.18
CA GLY A 292 -15.44 -7.52 -14.54
C GLY A 292 -16.91 -7.96 -14.38
N GLN A 293 -17.24 -9.22 -14.70
CA GLN A 293 -18.61 -9.72 -14.71
C GLN A 293 -19.15 -10.04 -13.32
N THR A 294 -18.28 -10.44 -12.40
CA THR A 294 -18.61 -10.73 -11.01
C THR A 294 -17.72 -9.90 -10.10
N GLY A 295 -18.32 -9.31 -9.08
CA GLY A 295 -17.63 -8.35 -8.21
C GLY A 295 -16.45 -8.92 -7.43
N LEU A 296 -15.80 -8.03 -6.73
CA LEU A 296 -14.71 -8.29 -5.80
C LEU A 296 -15.25 -9.07 -4.59
N GLU A 297 -14.55 -10.13 -4.21
CA GLU A 297 -14.83 -10.95 -3.04
C GLU A 297 -13.66 -10.90 -2.07
N THR A 298 -13.95 -10.64 -0.80
CA THR A 298 -12.93 -10.61 0.24
C THR A 298 -13.27 -11.58 1.35
N ILE A 299 -12.40 -12.55 1.55
CA ILE A 299 -12.48 -13.56 2.59
C ILE A 299 -11.54 -13.16 3.72
N ARG A 300 -12.06 -13.09 4.94
CA ARG A 300 -11.28 -12.72 6.13
C ARG A 300 -11.44 -13.78 7.21
N CYS A 301 -10.39 -14.53 7.45
CA CYS A 301 -10.29 -15.53 8.53
C CYS A 301 -8.82 -15.89 8.73
N GLU A 302 -8.51 -16.71 9.72
CA GLU A 302 -7.14 -17.13 10.03
C GLU A 302 -6.46 -17.83 8.84
N SER A 303 -7.17 -18.64 8.08
CA SER A 303 -6.63 -19.40 6.94
C SER A 303 -7.56 -19.27 5.72
N PRO A 304 -7.60 -18.11 5.04
CA PRO A 304 -8.58 -17.83 3.98
C PRO A 304 -8.41 -18.74 2.76
N THR A 305 -7.19 -19.21 2.48
CA THR A 305 -6.86 -20.08 1.36
C THR A 305 -7.34 -21.53 1.55
N ARG A 306 -7.65 -21.93 2.79
CA ARG A 306 -8.16 -23.27 3.11
C ARG A 306 -9.69 -23.38 2.99
N LEU A 307 -10.38 -22.27 2.78
CA LEU A 307 -11.84 -22.29 2.66
C LEU A 307 -12.29 -22.75 1.27
N PRO A 308 -13.31 -23.62 1.17
CA PRO A 308 -13.86 -24.06 -0.11
C PRO A 308 -14.34 -22.92 -1.00
N GLU A 309 -14.83 -21.83 -0.40
CA GLU A 309 -15.29 -20.64 -1.10
C GLU A 309 -14.17 -19.98 -1.90
N ALA A 310 -12.97 -19.90 -1.30
CA ALA A 310 -11.80 -19.33 -1.96
C ALA A 310 -11.44 -20.14 -3.22
N ARG A 311 -11.41 -21.46 -3.12
CA ARG A 311 -11.11 -22.36 -4.25
C ARG A 311 -12.18 -22.28 -5.33
N ARG A 312 -13.47 -22.29 -4.95
CA ARG A 312 -14.59 -22.12 -5.89
C ARG A 312 -14.52 -20.79 -6.63
N ALA A 313 -14.12 -19.72 -5.97
CA ALA A 313 -13.96 -18.43 -6.61
C ALA A 313 -12.87 -18.47 -7.70
N VAL A 314 -11.72 -19.14 -7.46
CA VAL A 314 -10.68 -19.31 -8.49
C VAL A 314 -11.16 -20.25 -9.60
N GLN A 315 -11.87 -21.35 -9.27
CA GLN A 315 -12.49 -22.24 -10.27
C GLN A 315 -13.49 -21.52 -11.17
N ALA A 316 -14.17 -20.48 -10.64
CA ALA A 316 -15.03 -19.58 -11.42
C ALA A 316 -14.25 -18.53 -12.24
N GLY A 317 -12.91 -18.58 -12.23
CA GLY A 317 -12.02 -17.72 -13.00
C GLY A 317 -11.60 -16.42 -12.29
N LYS A 318 -11.88 -16.24 -10.99
CA LYS A 318 -11.37 -15.11 -10.22
C LYS A 318 -9.87 -15.25 -9.95
N LEU A 319 -9.17 -14.14 -9.93
CA LEU A 319 -7.74 -14.06 -9.60
C LEU A 319 -7.50 -13.32 -8.28
N PRO A 320 -6.46 -13.70 -7.51
CA PRO A 320 -6.08 -12.98 -6.31
C PRO A 320 -5.61 -11.54 -6.62
N ARG A 321 -6.19 -10.58 -5.93
CA ARG A 321 -5.80 -9.16 -5.93
C ARG A 321 -4.96 -8.80 -4.70
N LYS A 322 -5.28 -9.43 -3.57
CA LYS A 322 -4.57 -9.23 -2.30
C LYS A 322 -4.49 -10.54 -1.55
N LEU A 323 -3.37 -10.76 -0.91
CA LEU A 323 -3.14 -11.91 -0.05
C LEU A 323 -2.45 -11.48 1.24
N GLY A 324 -3.03 -11.84 2.39
CA GLY A 324 -2.38 -11.72 3.68
C GLY A 324 -1.33 -12.80 3.85
N LEU A 325 -0.16 -12.44 4.33
CA LEU A 325 1.01 -13.31 4.47
C LEU A 325 1.69 -13.10 5.82
N VAL A 326 2.17 -14.20 6.40
CA VAL A 326 3.24 -14.18 7.37
C VAL A 326 4.49 -14.69 6.68
N LEU A 327 5.56 -13.92 6.75
CA LEU A 327 6.88 -14.23 6.20
C LEU A 327 7.87 -14.37 7.33
N VAL A 328 8.64 -15.47 7.35
CA VAL A 328 9.69 -15.69 8.35
C VAL A 328 11.01 -15.97 7.62
N ARG A 329 12.00 -15.07 7.79
CA ARG A 329 13.36 -15.19 7.24
C ARG A 329 14.37 -14.70 8.27
N HIS A 330 15.46 -15.40 8.47
CA HIS A 330 16.50 -15.05 9.45
C HIS A 330 15.96 -14.80 10.88
N GLN A 331 14.95 -15.58 11.32
CA GLN A 331 14.25 -15.42 12.61
C GLN A 331 13.40 -14.14 12.75
N GLU A 332 13.37 -13.29 11.72
CA GLU A 332 12.45 -12.15 11.66
C GLU A 332 11.13 -12.54 11.06
N GLN A 333 10.06 -12.15 11.73
CA GLN A 333 8.68 -12.41 11.30
C GLN A 333 8.01 -11.11 10.89
N TYR A 334 7.45 -11.11 9.67
CA TYR A 334 6.65 -10.03 9.11
C TYR A 334 5.23 -10.53 8.84
N GLU A 335 4.24 -9.78 9.25
CA GLU A 335 2.85 -9.99 8.89
C GLU A 335 2.42 -8.83 7.98
N LEU A 336 1.83 -9.13 6.83
CA LEU A 336 1.45 -8.10 5.85
C LEU A 336 0.31 -8.55 4.94
N THR A 337 -0.26 -7.61 4.21
CA THR A 337 -1.12 -7.89 3.04
C THR A 337 -0.41 -7.40 1.79
N LEU A 338 -0.11 -8.31 0.87
CA LEU A 338 0.53 -8.03 -0.41
C LEU A 338 -0.52 -7.78 -1.49
N HIS A 339 -0.35 -6.72 -2.27
CA HIS A 339 -1.18 -6.35 -3.41
C HIS A 339 -0.54 -6.88 -4.69
N ALA A 340 -1.33 -7.49 -5.55
CA ALA A 340 -0.82 -8.17 -6.73
C ALA A 340 -0.14 -7.23 -7.74
N GLU A 341 -0.87 -6.23 -8.24
CA GLU A 341 -0.48 -5.51 -9.45
C GLU A 341 0.72 -4.57 -9.26
N ASN A 342 0.82 -3.98 -8.07
CA ASN A 342 1.85 -2.98 -7.75
C ASN A 342 2.81 -3.42 -6.64
N LEU A 343 2.73 -4.68 -6.21
CA LEU A 343 3.54 -5.24 -5.12
C LEU A 343 3.56 -4.35 -3.86
N ALA A 344 2.53 -3.51 -3.69
CA ALA A 344 2.38 -2.68 -2.51
C ALA A 344 2.08 -3.55 -1.29
N VAL A 345 2.53 -3.10 -0.16
CA VAL A 345 2.26 -3.76 1.12
C VAL A 345 1.36 -2.90 2.00
N SER A 346 0.45 -3.54 2.71
CA SER A 346 -0.43 -2.87 3.67
C SER A 346 -0.58 -3.72 4.92
N ALA A 347 -0.99 -3.09 6.01
CA ALA A 347 -1.13 -3.73 7.32
C ALA A 347 0.15 -4.46 7.78
N VAL A 348 1.32 -3.97 7.35
CA VAL A 348 2.60 -4.59 7.72
C VAL A 348 2.81 -4.44 9.23
N ARG A 349 3.09 -5.55 9.90
CA ARG A 349 3.62 -5.59 11.26
C ARG A 349 5.10 -5.94 11.19
N LEU A 350 5.94 -5.00 11.61
CA LEU A 350 7.38 -5.19 11.72
C LEU A 350 7.71 -5.95 13.01
N PRO A 351 8.83 -6.67 13.05
CA PRO A 351 9.34 -7.27 14.27
C PRO A 351 9.45 -6.25 15.41
N PRO A 352 9.30 -6.67 16.67
CA PRO A 352 9.54 -5.79 17.80
C PRO A 352 10.99 -5.28 17.76
N LEU A 353 11.21 -4.05 18.24
CA LEU A 353 12.57 -3.57 18.43
C LEU A 353 13.24 -4.34 19.58
N PRO A 354 14.55 -4.61 19.50
CA PRO A 354 15.32 -5.16 20.60
C PRO A 354 15.16 -4.31 21.87
N GLU A 355 14.99 -4.96 23.03
CA GLU A 355 14.70 -4.28 24.30
C GLU A 355 15.87 -3.42 24.81
N ASP A 356 17.08 -3.71 24.36
CA ASP A 356 18.30 -2.96 24.68
C ASP A 356 18.44 -1.64 23.91
N ILE A 357 17.65 -1.45 22.84
CA ILE A 357 17.66 -0.21 22.05
C ILE A 357 16.69 0.80 22.69
N THR A 358 17.24 1.76 23.41
CA THR A 358 16.47 2.85 24.05
C THR A 358 16.68 4.20 23.37
N ASP A 359 17.79 4.36 22.62
CA ASP A 359 18.09 5.59 21.89
C ASP A 359 17.17 5.77 20.68
N PRO A 360 16.47 6.91 20.54
CA PRO A 360 15.56 7.16 19.42
C PRO A 360 16.23 7.10 18.05
N GLN A 361 17.51 7.46 17.94
CA GLN A 361 18.24 7.38 16.68
C GLN A 361 18.54 5.94 16.29
N GLN A 362 18.95 5.12 17.24
CA GLN A 362 19.16 3.69 17.03
C GLN A 362 17.84 2.98 16.68
N MET A 363 16.73 3.34 17.34
CA MET A 363 15.40 2.82 16.99
C MET A 363 15.03 3.13 15.54
N ARG A 364 15.31 4.34 15.04
CA ARG A 364 15.06 4.72 13.64
C ARG A 364 15.94 3.92 12.68
N GLN A 365 17.22 3.75 13.02
CA GLN A 365 18.17 2.95 12.23
C GLN A 365 17.71 1.51 12.10
N GLU A 366 17.28 0.92 13.21
CA GLU A 366 16.77 -0.46 13.23
C GLU A 366 15.51 -0.60 12.40
N ARG A 367 14.55 0.33 12.50
CA ARG A 367 13.34 0.32 11.67
C ARG A 367 13.63 0.41 10.18
N VAL A 368 14.59 1.24 9.78
CA VAL A 368 15.02 1.31 8.37
C VAL A 368 15.65 -0.02 7.93
N THR A 369 16.43 -0.66 8.79
CA THR A 369 17.04 -1.97 8.53
C THR A 369 15.98 -3.06 8.38
N GLN A 370 14.99 -3.12 9.25
CA GLN A 370 13.87 -4.06 9.15
C GLN A 370 13.04 -3.85 7.87
N LEU A 371 12.80 -2.61 7.47
CA LEU A 371 12.09 -2.30 6.22
C LEU A 371 12.90 -2.73 4.99
N ARG A 372 14.22 -2.53 4.99
CA ARG A 372 15.11 -3.02 3.92
C ARG A 372 15.07 -4.54 3.81
N HIS A 373 15.17 -5.23 4.94
CA HIS A 373 15.09 -6.68 4.99
C HIS A 373 13.73 -7.21 4.50
N LEU A 374 12.63 -6.55 4.86
CA LEU A 374 11.31 -6.87 4.32
C LEU A 374 11.25 -6.71 2.80
N VAL A 375 11.72 -5.57 2.28
CA VAL A 375 11.71 -5.28 0.84
C VAL A 375 12.57 -6.28 0.07
N GLU A 376 13.77 -6.58 0.56
CA GLU A 376 14.66 -7.61 -0.01
C GLU A 376 13.98 -8.99 -0.01
N THR A 377 13.34 -9.37 1.10
CA THR A 377 12.62 -10.64 1.22
C THR A 377 11.49 -10.75 0.19
N LEU A 378 10.72 -9.68 0.00
CA LEU A 378 9.66 -9.64 -1.01
C LEU A 378 10.21 -9.71 -2.44
N ASP A 379 11.32 -9.04 -2.69
CA ASP A 379 11.99 -9.06 -4.00
C ASP A 379 12.53 -10.45 -4.34
N LEU A 380 13.18 -11.12 -3.39
CA LEU A 380 13.68 -12.49 -3.55
C LEU A 380 12.53 -13.50 -3.71
N LEU A 381 11.44 -13.32 -2.97
CA LEU A 381 10.26 -14.16 -3.10
C LEU A 381 9.60 -13.99 -4.48
N TYR A 382 9.49 -12.76 -4.97
CA TYR A 382 8.97 -12.50 -6.30
C TYR A 382 9.92 -13.03 -7.40
N ASP A 383 11.24 -12.90 -7.21
CA ASP A 383 12.24 -13.48 -8.12
C ASP A 383 12.10 -15.01 -8.21
N ALA A 384 11.91 -15.70 -7.08
CA ALA A 384 11.68 -17.16 -7.06
C ALA A 384 10.48 -17.59 -7.92
N PHE A 385 9.42 -16.77 -7.97
CA PHE A 385 8.30 -16.97 -8.89
C PHE A 385 8.69 -16.67 -10.35
N ILE A 386 9.30 -15.52 -10.61
CA ILE A 386 9.64 -15.06 -11.97
C ILE A 386 10.61 -16.04 -12.65
N GLN A 387 11.60 -16.57 -11.94
CA GLN A 387 12.53 -17.58 -12.45
C GLN A 387 11.80 -18.85 -12.93
N ARG A 388 10.70 -19.24 -12.30
CA ARG A 388 9.86 -20.36 -12.72
C ARG A 388 8.89 -19.98 -13.84
N ARG A 389 8.31 -18.77 -13.77
CA ARG A 389 7.29 -18.29 -14.70
C ARG A 389 7.83 -18.05 -16.11
N LEU A 390 9.07 -17.62 -16.25
CA LEU A 390 9.70 -17.27 -17.53
C LEU A 390 10.42 -18.43 -18.23
N VAL A 391 10.34 -19.66 -17.71
CA VAL A 391 10.96 -20.83 -18.34
C VAL A 391 9.91 -21.77 -18.92
N ARG A 392 10.33 -22.66 -19.82
CA ARG A 392 9.42 -23.63 -20.48
C ARG A 392 8.75 -24.59 -19.49
N GLU A 393 9.40 -24.86 -18.40
CA GLU A 393 8.88 -25.71 -17.32
C GLU A 393 7.62 -25.17 -16.66
N TRP A 394 7.29 -23.89 -16.86
CA TRP A 394 6.05 -23.28 -16.39
C TRP A 394 4.80 -24.03 -16.88
N GLU A 395 4.80 -24.59 -18.07
CA GLU A 395 3.67 -25.39 -18.56
C GLU A 395 3.36 -26.59 -17.67
N LYS A 396 4.39 -27.24 -17.09
CA LYS A 396 4.23 -28.36 -16.15
C LYS A 396 3.64 -27.86 -14.82
N GLU A 397 4.13 -26.72 -14.33
CA GLU A 397 3.65 -26.13 -13.08
C GLU A 397 2.22 -25.63 -13.25
N LEU A 398 1.88 -25.00 -14.37
CA LEU A 398 0.53 -24.60 -14.73
C LEU A 398 -0.44 -25.81 -14.77
N TYR A 399 -0.02 -26.92 -15.37
CA TYR A 399 -0.81 -28.16 -15.38
C TYR A 399 -1.03 -28.69 -13.95
N ALA A 400 -0.01 -28.66 -13.11
CA ALA A 400 -0.13 -29.03 -11.69
C ALA A 400 -1.10 -28.10 -10.95
N MET A 401 -1.06 -26.79 -11.18
CA MET A 401 -1.99 -25.81 -10.61
C MET A 401 -3.43 -26.05 -11.08
N GLN A 402 -3.63 -26.33 -12.36
CA GLN A 402 -4.95 -26.69 -12.92
C GLN A 402 -5.51 -27.98 -12.29
N THR A 403 -4.64 -28.97 -12.07
CA THR A 403 -5.01 -30.23 -11.43
C THR A 403 -5.34 -30.02 -9.95
N TRP A 404 -4.56 -29.22 -9.26
CA TRP A 404 -4.81 -28.83 -7.88
C TRP A 404 -6.15 -28.11 -7.72
N LEU A 405 -6.48 -27.18 -8.61
CA LEU A 405 -7.76 -26.47 -8.60
C LEU A 405 -8.96 -27.43 -8.79
N LYS A 406 -8.81 -28.51 -9.56
CA LYS A 406 -9.87 -29.49 -9.80
C LYS A 406 -10.12 -30.47 -8.63
N ARG A 407 -9.17 -30.58 -7.68
CA ARG A 407 -9.34 -31.50 -6.55
C ARG A 407 -10.49 -31.02 -5.68
N GLU A 408 -11.54 -31.82 -5.59
CA GLU A 408 -12.57 -31.66 -4.57
C GLU A 408 -11.92 -31.91 -3.20
N GLU A 409 -12.14 -31.00 -2.25
CA GLU A 409 -11.78 -31.29 -0.86
C GLU A 409 -12.58 -32.50 -0.41
N ARG A 410 -11.89 -33.61 -0.14
CA ARG A 410 -12.50 -34.70 0.62
C ARG A 410 -12.95 -34.06 1.93
N ARG A 411 -14.28 -34.01 2.13
CA ARG A 411 -14.88 -33.61 3.40
C ARG A 411 -14.16 -34.42 4.48
N ALA A 412 -13.39 -33.76 5.33
CA ALA A 412 -12.96 -34.35 6.58
C ALA A 412 -14.24 -34.61 7.37
N ALA A 413 -14.62 -35.87 7.43
CA ALA A 413 -15.72 -36.37 8.24
C ALA A 413 -15.33 -36.26 9.72
#